data_bfb7244cd5ea4920e6c436bad6e7a19b
#
_entry.id   bfb7244cd5ea4920e6c436bad6e7a19b
#
_cell.length_a   1.000
_cell.length_b   1.000
_cell.length_c   1.000
_cell.angle_alpha   90.00
_cell.angle_beta   90.00
_cell.angle_gamma   90.00
#
_symmetry.space_group_name_H-M   'P 1'
#
loop_
_entity.id
_entity.type
_entity.pdbx_description
1 polymer ?
#
loop_
_entity_poly.entity_id
_entity_poly.type
_entity_poly.pdbx_seq_one_letter_code
_entity_poly.pdbx_strand_id
1 'polypeptide(L)'
;MRRAARTLASAVLVLATAAGCGDDDRPGTPSTTLAPFDTGAGATTGDPAADAVLALLDAAPQRRFTARYTVFRPLGALTSGALVIHDLDAAIVEVADVRFVLGAAARTCVAGRCEDGVNDARISDRLPMGASFFADRPARALRVSVARRAGPVVASNVTVAGRPATCATVPVLGGTERYCASDLGAVAVVERADVRITAEELLDRVDRARLAP
;
A
#
# COMPACT_ATOMS: atom_id res chain seq x y z
N MET A 1 14.97 -57.63 -28.54
CA MET A 1 14.85 -58.60 -27.44
C MET A 1 13.91 -58.09 -26.38
N ARG A 2 12.78 -58.82 -26.20
CA ARG A 2 11.92 -59.00 -25.00
C ARG A 2 11.56 -57.81 -24.14
N ARG A 3 10.32 -57.27 -24.28
CA ARG A 3 9.09 -57.60 -23.56
C ARG A 3 9.22 -57.59 -22.01
N ALA A 4 8.49 -56.66 -21.38
CA ALA A 4 7.52 -57.03 -20.32
C ALA A 4 6.61 -55.84 -19.98
N ALA A 5 5.34 -55.99 -20.32
CA ALA A 5 4.19 -55.25 -19.80
C ALA A 5 3.89 -55.76 -18.37
N ARG A 6 3.47 -54.90 -17.48
CA ARG A 6 2.69 -55.26 -16.27
C ARG A 6 1.60 -54.25 -16.04
N THR A 7 0.41 -54.63 -16.40
CA THR A 7 -0.90 -54.18 -15.95
C THR A 7 -1.18 -54.73 -14.55
N LEU A 8 -1.78 -53.91 -13.67
CA LEU A 8 -2.61 -54.27 -12.52
C LEU A 8 -3.40 -53.02 -12.20
N ALA A 9 -4.66 -52.90 -12.55
CA ALA A 9 -5.90 -53.44 -12.04
C ALA A 9 -6.32 -52.83 -10.69
N SER A 10 -7.31 -51.99 -10.79
CA SER A 10 -8.56 -51.76 -9.99
C SER A 10 -8.55 -52.00 -8.48
N ALA A 11 -9.00 -51.01 -7.74
CA ALA A 11 -10.04 -51.20 -6.72
C ALA A 11 -10.74 -49.86 -6.42
N VAL A 12 -11.96 -49.72 -6.88
CA VAL A 12 -12.98 -48.75 -6.44
C VAL A 12 -13.49 -49.23 -5.10
N LEU A 13 -13.38 -48.39 -4.08
CA LEU A 13 -14.10 -48.59 -2.81
C LEU A 13 -14.97 -47.37 -2.55
N VAL A 14 -16.24 -47.53 -2.86
CA VAL A 14 -17.36 -46.65 -2.47
C VAL A 14 -17.72 -47.03 -1.04
N LEU A 15 -17.57 -46.11 -0.11
CA LEU A 15 -18.20 -46.19 1.21
C LEU A 15 -19.13 -44.97 1.37
N ALA A 16 -20.41 -45.26 1.26
CA ALA A 16 -21.48 -44.39 1.74
C ALA A 16 -21.62 -44.58 3.24
N THR A 17 -21.60 -43.53 4.02
CA THR A 17 -22.10 -43.52 5.39
C THR A 17 -22.91 -42.27 5.67
N ALA A 18 -24.17 -42.45 5.72
CA ALA A 18 -25.20 -42.13 6.70
C ALA A 18 -25.12 -40.72 7.35
N ALA A 19 -26.24 -40.00 7.11
CA ALA A 19 -26.71 -38.85 7.86
C ALA A 19 -26.80 -39.18 9.36
N GLY A 20 -26.18 -38.31 10.17
CA GLY A 20 -26.38 -38.21 11.60
C GLY A 20 -26.72 -36.78 11.94
N CYS A 21 -28.03 -36.45 12.03
CA CYS A 21 -28.50 -35.27 12.76
C CYS A 21 -28.28 -35.58 14.25
N GLY A 22 -27.31 -34.91 14.84
CA GLY A 22 -27.12 -34.85 16.29
C GLY A 22 -27.29 -33.40 16.72
N ASP A 23 -28.45 -33.12 17.37
CA ASP A 23 -28.59 -31.92 18.20
C ASP A 23 -27.68 -32.09 19.42
N ASP A 24 -26.50 -31.48 19.35
CA ASP A 24 -25.67 -31.25 20.51
C ASP A 24 -25.85 -29.79 20.94
N ASP A 25 -26.74 -29.59 21.92
CA ASP A 25 -26.78 -28.40 22.79
C ASP A 25 -25.49 -28.30 23.61
N ARG A 26 -24.38 -27.89 22.91
CA ARG A 26 -23.20 -27.40 23.59
C ARG A 26 -23.40 -25.91 23.85
N PRO A 27 -23.23 -25.45 25.13
CA PRO A 27 -23.21 -24.03 25.41
C PRO A 27 -22.13 -23.41 24.53
N GLY A 28 -22.54 -22.55 23.57
CA GLY A 28 -21.70 -21.94 22.58
C GLY A 28 -20.57 -21.19 23.27
N THR A 29 -19.34 -21.66 23.01
CA THR A 29 -18.15 -20.85 23.29
C THR A 29 -18.37 -19.52 22.58
N PRO A 30 -18.31 -18.37 23.28
CA PRO A 30 -18.47 -17.08 22.60
C PRO A 30 -17.37 -17.00 21.52
N SER A 31 -17.79 -17.09 20.26
CA SER A 31 -16.91 -16.74 19.14
C SER A 31 -16.55 -15.28 19.33
N THR A 32 -15.38 -15.03 19.89
CA THR A 32 -14.78 -13.70 19.91
C THR A 32 -14.43 -13.38 18.47
N THR A 33 -15.42 -12.89 17.72
CA THR A 33 -15.18 -12.27 16.42
C THR A 33 -14.34 -11.04 16.71
N LEU A 34 -13.05 -11.14 16.49
CA LEU A 34 -12.19 -9.97 16.52
C LEU A 34 -12.76 -8.97 15.52
N ALA A 35 -13.18 -7.82 16.00
CA ALA A 35 -13.63 -6.75 15.12
C ALA A 35 -12.52 -6.47 14.08
N PRO A 36 -12.85 -6.39 12.78
CA PRO A 36 -11.86 -6.05 11.77
C PRO A 36 -11.24 -4.70 12.14
N PHE A 37 -9.90 -4.59 12.04
CA PHE A 37 -9.22 -3.32 12.25
C PHE A 37 -9.76 -2.30 11.25
N ASP A 38 -10.22 -1.16 11.75
CA ASP A 38 -10.59 -0.04 10.90
C ASP A 38 -9.29 0.58 10.34
N THR A 39 -9.03 0.33 9.05
CA THR A 39 -7.91 0.91 8.31
C THR A 39 -8.38 2.01 7.35
N GLY A 40 -9.63 2.45 7.48
CA GLY A 40 -10.22 3.49 6.65
C GLY A 40 -9.60 4.87 6.89
N ALA A 41 -9.84 5.80 5.97
CA ALA A 41 -9.41 7.19 6.11
C ALA A 41 -10.04 7.81 7.39
N GLY A 42 -9.24 8.57 8.14
CA GLY A 42 -9.65 9.20 9.39
C GLY A 42 -9.67 8.29 10.63
N ALA A 43 -9.48 6.97 10.48
CA ALA A 43 -9.38 6.07 11.64
C ALA A 43 -8.07 6.33 12.41
N THR A 44 -8.18 6.53 13.73
CA THR A 44 -7.04 6.68 14.63
C THR A 44 -6.49 5.33 15.05
N THR A 45 -5.22 5.29 15.42
CA THR A 45 -4.55 4.08 15.93
C THR A 45 -4.50 4.02 17.45
N GLY A 46 -4.80 5.15 18.11
CA GLY A 46 -4.59 5.34 19.55
C GLY A 46 -3.12 5.53 19.95
N ASP A 47 -2.23 5.62 18.96
CA ASP A 47 -0.82 5.97 19.18
C ASP A 47 -0.57 7.39 18.67
N PRO A 48 -0.22 8.36 19.54
CA PRO A 48 -0.13 9.76 19.16
C PRO A 48 0.95 10.04 18.11
N ALA A 49 2.03 9.26 18.06
CA ALA A 49 3.08 9.43 17.07
C ALA A 49 2.61 9.01 15.67
N ALA A 50 1.91 7.90 15.58
CA ALA A 50 1.31 7.45 14.34
C ALA A 50 0.15 8.34 13.90
N ASP A 51 -0.71 8.74 14.83
CA ASP A 51 -1.89 9.57 14.55
C ASP A 51 -1.49 10.96 14.04
N ALA A 52 -0.36 11.53 14.49
CA ALA A 52 0.19 12.77 13.95
C ALA A 52 0.58 12.64 12.46
N VAL A 53 1.18 11.53 12.06
CA VAL A 53 1.52 11.27 10.64
C VAL A 53 0.26 11.01 9.82
N LEU A 54 -0.69 10.23 10.38
CA LEU A 54 -1.96 9.94 9.73
C LEU A 54 -2.77 11.21 9.47
N ALA A 55 -2.82 12.15 10.41
CA ALA A 55 -3.52 13.42 10.23
C ALA A 55 -2.99 14.22 9.02
N LEU A 56 -1.68 14.18 8.77
CA LEU A 56 -1.08 14.81 7.60
C LEU A 56 -1.42 14.04 6.31
N LEU A 57 -1.26 12.71 6.31
CA LEU A 57 -1.55 11.89 5.14
C LEU A 57 -3.03 11.91 4.75
N ASP A 58 -3.93 11.86 5.73
CA ASP A 58 -5.38 11.91 5.49
C ASP A 58 -5.85 13.30 5.01
N ALA A 59 -5.06 14.36 5.27
CA ALA A 59 -5.31 15.70 4.73
C ALA A 59 -4.82 15.89 3.28
N ALA A 60 -4.02 14.96 2.74
CA ALA A 60 -3.46 15.05 1.39
C ALA A 60 -4.49 15.31 0.28
N PRO A 61 -5.70 14.69 0.29
CA PRO A 61 -6.72 14.95 -0.73
C PRO A 61 -7.19 16.41 -0.80
N GLN A 62 -7.05 17.16 0.30
CA GLN A 62 -7.43 18.57 0.40
C GLN A 62 -6.26 19.53 0.07
N ARG A 63 -5.15 19.00 -0.40
CA ARG A 63 -3.92 19.78 -0.66
C ARG A 63 -3.57 19.73 -2.15
N ARG A 64 -2.75 20.69 -2.54
CA ARG A 64 -2.12 20.73 -3.86
C ARG A 64 -0.63 20.60 -3.70
N PHE A 65 -0.03 19.72 -4.48
CA PHE A 65 1.41 19.57 -4.45
C PHE A 65 1.95 18.89 -5.72
N THR A 66 3.21 19.12 -5.97
CA THR A 66 4.03 18.32 -6.89
C THR A 66 5.14 17.68 -6.08
N ALA A 67 5.32 16.38 -6.24
CA ALA A 67 6.37 15.63 -5.55
C ALA A 67 7.11 14.70 -6.51
N ARG A 68 8.44 14.68 -6.43
CA ARG A 68 9.29 13.70 -7.09
C ARG A 68 9.87 12.77 -6.07
N TYR A 69 9.94 11.49 -6.42
CA TYR A 69 10.38 10.44 -5.52
C TYR A 69 11.45 9.57 -6.16
N THR A 70 12.38 9.11 -5.33
CA THR A 70 13.16 7.91 -5.58
C THR A 70 12.47 6.74 -4.90
N VAL A 71 12.22 5.68 -5.66
CA VAL A 71 11.65 4.42 -5.18
C VAL A 71 12.72 3.36 -5.29
N PHE A 72 13.10 2.77 -4.18
CA PHE A 72 14.09 1.70 -4.11
C PHE A 72 13.46 0.41 -3.59
N ARG A 73 13.65 -0.66 -4.32
CA ARG A 73 13.28 -2.02 -3.91
C ARG A 73 14.54 -2.77 -3.50
N PRO A 74 14.72 -3.10 -2.19
CA PRO A 74 15.94 -3.78 -1.72
C PRO A 74 16.14 -5.14 -2.38
N LEU A 75 15.06 -5.92 -2.52
CA LEU A 75 15.11 -7.19 -3.23
C LEU A 75 15.28 -6.95 -4.74
N GLY A 76 16.44 -7.34 -5.27
CA GLY A 76 16.82 -7.11 -6.66
C GLY A 76 17.46 -5.74 -6.92
N ALA A 77 17.67 -4.90 -5.88
CA ALA A 77 18.35 -3.61 -5.94
C ALA A 77 17.84 -2.69 -7.07
N LEU A 78 16.53 -2.68 -7.29
CA LEU A 78 15.90 -1.87 -8.34
C LEU A 78 15.63 -0.46 -7.83
N THR A 79 16.07 0.55 -8.58
CA THR A 79 15.75 1.97 -8.33
C THR A 79 14.92 2.51 -9.47
N SER A 80 13.89 3.28 -9.17
CA SER A 80 13.03 3.97 -10.13
C SER A 80 12.65 5.34 -9.62
N GLY A 81 12.39 6.27 -10.55
CA GLY A 81 11.78 7.55 -10.24
C GLY A 81 10.25 7.45 -10.23
N ALA A 82 9.62 8.30 -9.43
CA ALA A 82 8.19 8.55 -9.52
C ALA A 82 7.91 10.05 -9.42
N LEU A 83 6.83 10.49 -10.06
CA LEU A 83 6.33 11.87 -10.01
C LEU A 83 4.85 11.83 -9.66
N VAL A 84 4.45 12.69 -8.74
CA VAL A 84 3.05 12.96 -8.41
C VAL A 84 2.76 14.42 -8.63
N ILE A 85 1.71 14.73 -9.36
CA ILE A 85 1.10 16.06 -9.48
C ILE A 85 -0.33 15.91 -8.97
N HIS A 86 -0.63 16.52 -7.84
CA HIS A 86 -1.93 16.40 -7.17
C HIS A 86 -2.61 17.77 -7.07
N ASP A 87 -3.81 17.90 -7.64
CA ASP A 87 -4.64 19.11 -7.58
C ASP A 87 -6.06 18.73 -7.14
N LEU A 88 -6.28 18.56 -5.84
CA LEU A 88 -7.58 18.23 -5.22
C LEU A 88 -8.20 16.95 -5.86
N ASP A 89 -9.11 17.14 -6.83
CA ASP A 89 -9.91 16.07 -7.42
C ASP A 89 -9.19 15.32 -8.56
N ALA A 90 -7.99 15.75 -8.95
CA ALA A 90 -7.22 15.17 -10.04
C ALA A 90 -5.76 14.94 -9.65
N ALA A 91 -5.19 13.86 -10.14
CA ALA A 91 -3.75 13.65 -10.01
C ALA A 91 -3.16 12.96 -11.24
N ILE A 92 -1.90 13.26 -11.49
CA ILE A 92 -1.02 12.47 -12.37
C ILE A 92 -0.02 11.75 -11.48
N VAL A 93 0.13 10.47 -11.73
CA VAL A 93 1.16 9.65 -11.09
C VAL A 93 1.98 9.00 -12.20
N GLU A 94 3.27 9.27 -12.22
CA GLU A 94 4.21 8.64 -13.15
C GLU A 94 5.16 7.76 -12.35
N VAL A 95 5.28 6.49 -12.71
CA VAL A 95 6.22 5.54 -12.12
C VAL A 95 6.89 4.78 -13.24
N ALA A 96 8.19 4.93 -13.37
CA ALA A 96 8.93 4.40 -14.53
C ALA A 96 8.33 4.88 -15.87
N ASP A 97 7.82 3.96 -16.68
CA ASP A 97 7.19 4.20 -17.98
C ASP A 97 5.64 4.19 -17.93
N VAL A 98 5.07 4.06 -16.72
CA VAL A 98 3.61 4.01 -16.50
C VAL A 98 3.13 5.36 -15.98
N ARG A 99 2.10 5.91 -16.63
CA ARG A 99 1.42 7.13 -16.22
C ARG A 99 -0.03 6.82 -15.88
N PHE A 100 -0.45 7.18 -14.69
CA PHE A 100 -1.83 7.17 -14.24
C PHE A 100 -2.39 8.59 -14.27
N VAL A 101 -3.55 8.73 -14.86
CA VAL A 101 -4.40 9.92 -14.75
C VAL A 101 -5.51 9.55 -13.80
N LEU A 102 -5.60 10.24 -12.67
CA LEU A 102 -6.57 9.99 -11.62
C LEU A 102 -7.55 11.16 -11.57
N GLY A 103 -8.83 10.88 -11.41
CA GLY A 103 -9.90 11.86 -11.37
C GLY A 103 -11.20 11.26 -11.88
N ALA A 104 -12.09 12.09 -12.42
CA ALA A 104 -13.41 11.67 -12.90
C ALA A 104 -13.35 10.60 -14.00
N ALA A 105 -12.31 10.60 -14.84
CA ALA A 105 -12.04 9.60 -15.85
C ALA A 105 -10.63 9.07 -15.66
N ALA A 106 -10.49 8.04 -14.83
CA ALA A 106 -9.19 7.44 -14.54
C ALA A 106 -8.67 6.67 -15.77
N ARG A 107 -7.35 6.75 -16.01
CA ARG A 107 -6.66 6.04 -17.10
C ARG A 107 -5.29 5.58 -16.68
N THR A 108 -4.86 4.47 -17.28
CA THR A 108 -3.49 3.96 -17.18
C THR A 108 -2.86 4.00 -18.56
N CYS A 109 -1.71 4.67 -18.69
CA CYS A 109 -1.01 4.84 -19.94
C CYS A 109 0.39 4.24 -19.88
N VAL A 110 0.79 3.48 -20.91
CA VAL A 110 2.13 2.91 -21.06
C VAL A 110 2.59 3.17 -22.49
N ALA A 111 3.74 3.79 -22.66
CA ALA A 111 4.31 4.12 -23.99
C ALA A 111 3.30 4.84 -24.91
N GLY A 112 2.53 5.80 -24.37
CA GLY A 112 1.55 6.58 -25.12
C GLY A 112 0.22 5.87 -25.44
N ARG A 113 0.06 4.62 -25.02
CA ARG A 113 -1.21 3.87 -25.15
C ARG A 113 -1.92 3.87 -23.81
N CYS A 114 -3.17 4.31 -23.80
CA CYS A 114 -3.99 4.41 -22.59
C CYS A 114 -5.12 3.40 -22.60
N GLU A 115 -5.42 2.83 -21.44
CA GLU A 115 -6.59 2.03 -21.13
C GLU A 115 -7.40 2.73 -20.03
N ASP A 116 -8.70 2.53 -20.03
CA ASP A 116 -9.57 3.12 -19.02
C ASP A 116 -9.38 2.42 -17.66
N GLY A 117 -9.45 3.22 -16.59
CA GLY A 117 -9.29 2.75 -15.23
C GLY A 117 -7.85 2.74 -14.73
N VAL A 118 -7.70 2.40 -13.45
CA VAL A 118 -6.40 2.24 -12.77
C VAL A 118 -5.98 0.79 -12.83
N ASN A 119 -4.86 0.52 -13.48
CA ASN A 119 -4.28 -0.83 -13.58
C ASN A 119 -2.92 -0.88 -12.89
N ASP A 120 -2.93 -1.12 -11.58
CA ASP A 120 -1.72 -1.22 -10.75
C ASP A 120 -0.78 -2.36 -11.18
N ALA A 121 -1.28 -3.39 -11.88
CA ALA A 121 -0.46 -4.50 -12.36
C ALA A 121 0.65 -4.04 -13.31
N ARG A 122 0.47 -2.87 -13.96
CA ARG A 122 1.50 -2.30 -14.84
C ARG A 122 2.81 -1.96 -14.13
N ILE A 123 2.77 -1.71 -12.81
CA ILE A 123 3.97 -1.39 -12.00
C ILE A 123 4.24 -2.42 -10.90
N SER A 124 3.22 -3.10 -10.36
CA SER A 124 3.34 -3.95 -9.18
C SER A 124 4.26 -5.17 -9.38
N ASP A 125 4.40 -5.65 -10.61
CA ASP A 125 5.31 -6.75 -10.95
C ASP A 125 6.80 -6.37 -10.77
N ARG A 126 7.09 -5.08 -10.84
CA ARG A 126 8.45 -4.55 -10.71
C ARG A 126 8.70 -3.89 -9.36
N LEU A 127 7.74 -3.09 -8.91
CA LEU A 127 7.81 -2.31 -7.67
C LEU A 127 6.59 -2.63 -6.80
N PRO A 128 6.76 -2.88 -5.48
CA PRO A 128 5.66 -3.21 -4.57
C PRO A 128 4.84 -1.96 -4.20
N MET A 129 4.32 -1.27 -5.21
CA MET A 129 3.54 -0.05 -5.08
C MET A 129 2.38 -0.03 -6.08
N GLY A 130 1.47 0.89 -5.94
CA GLY A 130 0.36 1.15 -6.86
C GLY A 130 0.18 2.65 -7.08
N ALA A 131 -0.75 3.03 -7.95
CA ALA A 131 -1.04 4.42 -8.30
C ALA A 131 -1.34 5.32 -7.09
N SER A 132 -1.90 4.76 -6.02
CA SER A 132 -2.26 5.50 -4.79
C SER A 132 -1.15 5.53 -3.73
N PHE A 133 0.10 5.25 -4.09
CA PHE A 133 1.22 5.21 -3.13
C PHE A 133 1.46 6.53 -2.39
N PHE A 134 0.99 7.63 -2.93
CA PHE A 134 1.12 8.98 -2.38
C PHE A 134 -0.09 9.42 -1.54
N ALA A 135 -1.21 8.70 -1.59
CA ALA A 135 -2.49 9.07 -1.01
C ALA A 135 -2.87 8.15 0.16
N ASP A 136 -3.92 7.34 0.03
CA ASP A 136 -4.48 6.50 1.09
C ASP A 136 -3.62 5.27 1.45
N ARG A 137 -2.84 4.76 0.50
CA ARG A 137 -2.07 3.53 0.70
C ARG A 137 -1.03 3.62 1.81
N PRO A 138 -0.21 4.69 1.95
CA PRO A 138 0.71 4.85 3.08
C PRO A 138 0.01 4.99 4.41
N ALA A 139 -1.11 5.72 4.48
CA ALA A 139 -1.90 5.85 5.70
C ALA A 139 -2.46 4.50 6.15
N ARG A 140 -3.02 3.72 5.22
CA ARG A 140 -3.49 2.35 5.49
C ARG A 140 -2.35 1.44 5.93
N ALA A 141 -1.19 1.50 5.27
CA ALA A 141 -0.02 0.72 5.63
C ALA A 141 0.46 1.05 7.04
N LEU A 142 0.53 2.34 7.41
CA LEU A 142 0.88 2.77 8.76
C LEU A 142 -0.09 2.22 9.81
N ARG A 143 -1.42 2.31 9.58
CA ARG A 143 -2.41 1.74 10.50
C ARG A 143 -2.20 0.23 10.70
N VAL A 144 -1.97 -0.50 9.62
CA VAL A 144 -1.67 -1.94 9.69
C VAL A 144 -0.38 -2.22 10.46
N SER A 145 0.67 -1.43 10.25
CA SER A 145 1.95 -1.59 10.96
C SER A 145 1.80 -1.33 12.45
N VAL A 146 1.06 -0.28 12.84
CA VAL A 146 0.76 0.03 14.25
C VAL A 146 -0.05 -1.10 14.89
N ALA A 147 -1.03 -1.66 14.20
CA ALA A 147 -1.83 -2.79 14.72
C ALA A 147 -0.97 -4.04 14.98
N ARG A 148 0.15 -4.20 14.25
CA ARG A 148 1.07 -5.36 14.36
C ARG A 148 2.39 -5.01 15.06
N ARG A 149 2.48 -3.83 15.70
CA ARG A 149 3.72 -3.37 16.31
C ARG A 149 4.24 -4.32 17.38
N ALA A 150 5.55 -4.46 17.44
CA ALA A 150 6.27 -5.25 18.45
C ALA A 150 6.80 -4.40 19.63
N GLY A 151 6.53 -3.08 19.62
CA GLY A 151 6.98 -2.15 20.65
C GLY A 151 6.37 -0.76 20.46
N PRO A 152 6.79 0.24 21.24
CA PRO A 152 6.28 1.60 21.16
C PRO A 152 6.66 2.26 19.82
N VAL A 153 5.74 3.05 19.26
CA VAL A 153 6.04 3.88 18.09
C VAL A 153 6.85 5.09 18.51
N VAL A 154 7.88 5.42 17.73
CA VAL A 154 8.76 6.55 18.01
C VAL A 154 8.47 7.69 17.04
N ALA A 155 8.08 8.86 17.59
CA ALA A 155 7.92 10.09 16.82
C ALA A 155 9.26 10.75 16.53
N SER A 156 9.41 11.37 15.37
CA SER A 156 10.51 12.27 15.05
C SER A 156 10.10 13.31 14.02
N ASN A 157 10.80 14.45 14.01
CA ASN A 157 10.65 15.45 12.96
C ASN A 157 11.98 15.54 12.18
N VAL A 158 11.85 15.63 10.86
CA VAL A 158 12.99 15.71 9.94
C VAL A 158 12.73 16.75 8.87
N THR A 159 13.76 17.10 8.12
CA THR A 159 13.60 17.89 6.88
C THR A 159 13.84 16.95 5.69
N VAL A 160 12.89 16.89 4.76
CA VAL A 160 12.97 16.09 3.55
C VAL A 160 12.66 16.99 2.35
N ALA A 161 13.52 17.00 1.35
CA ALA A 161 13.37 17.87 0.17
C ALA A 161 13.16 19.35 0.55
N GLY A 162 13.84 19.82 1.60
CA GLY A 162 13.73 21.19 2.10
C GLY A 162 12.46 21.52 2.90
N ARG A 163 11.58 20.56 3.17
CA ARG A 163 10.32 20.76 3.90
C ARG A 163 10.30 19.98 5.22
N PRO A 164 9.62 20.52 6.25
CA PRO A 164 9.42 19.80 7.50
C PRO A 164 8.53 18.56 7.27
N ALA A 165 8.90 17.47 7.91
CA ALA A 165 8.16 16.23 7.86
C ALA A 165 8.07 15.59 9.26
N THR A 166 6.89 15.12 9.62
CA THR A 166 6.62 14.38 10.85
C THR A 166 6.69 12.89 10.53
N CYS A 167 7.42 12.14 11.35
CA CYS A 167 7.67 10.72 11.15
C CYS A 167 7.18 9.87 12.33
N ALA A 168 6.73 8.67 12.03
CA ALA A 168 6.49 7.58 12.95
C ALA A 168 7.36 6.39 12.56
N THR A 169 8.19 5.91 13.49
CA THR A 169 8.97 4.68 13.35
C THR A 169 8.28 3.59 14.16
N VAL A 170 7.81 2.55 13.48
CA VAL A 170 7.04 1.46 14.05
C VAL A 170 7.91 0.21 14.12
N PRO A 171 8.25 -0.29 15.32
CA PRO A 171 8.92 -1.57 15.46
C PRO A 171 7.93 -2.69 15.08
N VAL A 172 8.33 -3.54 14.15
CA VAL A 172 7.57 -4.71 13.70
C VAL A 172 8.41 -5.97 13.83
N LEU A 173 7.77 -7.13 13.75
CA LEU A 173 8.52 -8.38 13.75
C LEU A 173 9.50 -8.42 12.56
N GLY A 174 10.78 -8.53 12.86
CA GLY A 174 11.86 -8.57 11.85
C GLY A 174 12.48 -7.21 11.51
N GLY A 175 12.11 -6.11 12.20
CA GLY A 175 12.75 -4.82 11.96
C GLY A 175 11.92 -3.61 12.38
N THR A 176 12.08 -2.53 11.63
CA THR A 176 11.32 -1.30 11.81
C THR A 176 10.76 -0.83 10.48
N GLU A 177 9.58 -0.22 10.51
CA GLU A 177 9.01 0.50 9.39
C GLU A 177 8.92 1.98 9.74
N ARG A 178 9.21 2.86 8.80
CA ARG A 178 9.18 4.30 8.99
C ARG A 178 8.26 4.96 7.99
N TYR A 179 7.43 5.85 8.48
CA TYR A 179 6.48 6.62 7.69
C TYR A 179 6.62 8.10 8.05
N CYS A 180 6.86 8.94 7.05
CA CYS A 180 6.96 10.39 7.21
C CYS A 180 6.02 11.09 6.26
N ALA A 181 5.26 12.05 6.76
CA ALA A 181 4.43 12.95 5.97
C ALA A 181 4.95 14.38 6.08
N SER A 182 4.99 15.09 4.96
CA SER A 182 5.33 16.51 4.92
C SER A 182 4.16 17.38 5.40
N ASP A 183 4.45 18.65 5.66
CA ASP A 183 3.45 19.67 5.93
C ASP A 183 2.41 19.87 4.81
N LEU A 184 2.71 19.41 3.59
CA LEU A 184 1.78 19.37 2.46
C LEU A 184 0.83 18.15 2.50
N GLY A 185 1.00 17.23 3.45
CA GLY A 185 0.29 15.95 3.46
C GLY A 185 0.89 14.90 2.50
N ALA A 186 1.85 15.28 1.68
CA ALA A 186 2.52 14.35 0.78
C ALA A 186 3.43 13.41 1.58
N VAL A 187 3.55 12.18 1.11
CA VAL A 187 4.55 11.24 1.60
C VAL A 187 5.94 11.88 1.48
N ALA A 188 6.68 11.94 2.58
CA ALA A 188 8.07 12.37 2.57
C ALA A 188 9.03 11.17 2.52
N VAL A 189 8.77 10.17 3.38
CA VAL A 189 9.53 8.91 3.42
C VAL A 189 8.60 7.75 3.75
N VAL A 190 8.78 6.63 3.08
CA VAL A 190 8.30 5.31 3.51
C VAL A 190 9.47 4.35 3.45
N GLU A 191 9.80 3.73 4.57
CA GLU A 191 10.82 2.69 4.65
C GLU A 191 10.19 1.42 5.21
N ARG A 192 10.21 0.37 4.40
CA ARG A 192 9.72 -0.97 4.73
C ARG A 192 10.72 -2.00 4.22
N ALA A 193 10.56 -3.24 4.63
CA ALA A 193 11.45 -4.31 4.20
C ALA A 193 11.48 -4.52 2.67
N ASP A 194 10.35 -4.26 2.01
CA ASP A 194 10.13 -4.51 0.58
C ASP A 194 10.32 -3.26 -0.30
N VAL A 195 10.25 -2.05 0.28
CA VAL A 195 10.31 -0.80 -0.49
C VAL A 195 10.80 0.37 0.37
N ARG A 196 11.59 1.24 -0.23
CA ARG A 196 11.91 2.58 0.28
C ARG A 196 11.46 3.61 -0.72
N ILE A 197 10.67 4.57 -0.28
CA ILE A 197 10.20 5.72 -1.07
C ILE A 197 10.70 6.97 -0.36
N THR A 198 11.41 7.83 -1.08
CA THR A 198 11.95 9.07 -0.52
C THR A 198 11.62 10.21 -1.47
N ALA A 199 11.04 11.30 -0.94
CA ALA A 199 10.81 12.50 -1.72
C ALA A 199 12.11 13.24 -1.94
N GLU A 200 12.40 13.55 -3.21
CA GLU A 200 13.54 14.36 -3.64
C GLU A 200 13.14 15.83 -3.85
N GLU A 201 11.87 16.04 -4.17
CA GLU A 201 11.28 17.37 -4.38
C GLU A 201 9.85 17.38 -3.82
N LEU A 202 9.50 18.44 -3.09
CA LEU A 202 8.18 18.69 -2.54
C LEU A 202 7.80 20.16 -2.76
N LEU A 203 6.86 20.43 -3.67
CA LEU A 203 6.42 21.76 -4.05
C LEU A 203 4.93 21.93 -3.72
N ASP A 204 4.56 23.09 -3.22
CA ASP A 204 3.16 23.51 -2.94
C ASP A 204 2.43 24.08 -4.16
N ARG A 205 2.99 23.88 -5.34
CA ARG A 205 2.47 24.34 -6.63
C ARG A 205 2.24 23.16 -7.58
N VAL A 206 1.30 23.35 -8.50
CA VAL A 206 0.89 22.36 -9.51
C VAL A 206 1.04 22.96 -10.89
N ASP A 207 1.69 22.25 -11.78
CA ASP A 207 1.66 22.55 -13.21
C ASP A 207 0.39 21.94 -13.83
N ARG A 208 -0.67 22.75 -13.91
CA ARG A 208 -1.98 22.31 -14.43
C ARG A 208 -1.95 21.94 -15.90
N ALA A 209 -0.98 22.44 -16.67
CA ALA A 209 -0.86 22.04 -18.06
C ALA A 209 -0.56 20.55 -18.23
N ARG A 210 0.09 19.96 -17.24
CA ARG A 210 0.36 18.51 -17.20
C ARG A 210 -0.82 17.66 -16.76
N LEU A 211 -1.82 18.26 -16.09
CA LEU A 211 -3.06 17.56 -15.67
C LEU A 211 -4.07 17.44 -16.83
N ALA A 212 -3.89 18.20 -17.89
CA ALA A 212 -4.73 18.08 -19.09
C ALA A 212 -4.56 16.67 -19.71
N PRO A 213 -5.69 16.04 -20.15
CA PRO A 213 -5.70 14.72 -20.74
C PRO A 213 -4.95 14.64 -22.07
#